data_7d9e33d99b1daf57f2cbeb9ff800084f
#
_entry.id   7d9e33d99b1daf57f2cbeb9ff800084f
#
_cell.length_a   1.000
_cell.length_b   1.000
_cell.length_c   1.000
_cell.angle_alpha   90.00
_cell.angle_beta   90.00
_cell.angle_gamma   90.00
#
_symmetry.space_group_name_H-M   'P 1'
#
loop_
_entity.id
_entity.type
_entity.pdbx_description
1 polymer ?
#
loop_
_entity_poly.entity_id
_entity_poly.type
_entity_poly.pdbx_seq_one_letter_code
_entity_poly.pdbx_strand_id
1 'polypeptide(L)'
;KVAVSCAGNHDNNIYNRWWSETHHGVKEQVTEQGDTTFVYKIATNPQIAKQLKGHLMLVHGDIDNNVHPGNTIRVVDALIRAGKRFDMLMLPKQRHTFGDMDEYFYWRMVDYFSEHLKGRSEKTVDIPKR
;
A
#
# COMPACT_ATOMS: atom_id res chain seq x y z
N LYS A 1 -2.42 -9.77 14.73
CA LYS A 1 -2.86 -8.48 14.16
C LYS A 1 -3.20 -8.67 12.69
N VAL A 2 -4.19 -7.95 12.20
CA VAL A 2 -4.66 -8.00 10.80
C VAL A 2 -4.74 -6.56 10.28
N ALA A 3 -4.36 -6.37 9.02
CA ALA A 3 -4.45 -5.09 8.35
C ALA A 3 -4.86 -5.26 6.87
N VAL A 4 -5.62 -4.30 6.38
CA VAL A 4 -5.91 -4.12 4.95
C VAL A 4 -5.40 -2.74 4.55
N SER A 5 -4.56 -2.67 3.55
CA SER A 5 -4.01 -1.41 3.03
C SER A 5 -4.51 -1.20 1.61
N CYS A 6 -5.25 -0.11 1.41
CA CYS A 6 -5.91 0.21 0.15
C CYS A 6 -5.22 1.40 -0.51
N ALA A 7 -4.93 1.32 -1.80
CA ALA A 7 -4.36 2.40 -2.62
C ALA A 7 -3.21 3.15 -1.91
N GLY A 8 -2.35 2.41 -1.21
CA GLY A 8 -1.39 2.95 -0.27
C GLY A 8 -0.22 3.66 -0.96
N ASN A 9 0.08 4.88 -0.48
CA ASN A 9 1.31 5.57 -0.82
C ASN A 9 2.45 5.01 0.06
N HIS A 10 3.09 3.95 -0.39
CA HIS A 10 4.08 3.20 0.36
C HIS A 10 5.51 3.71 0.20
N ASP A 11 5.74 4.52 -0.82
CA ASP A 11 7.03 5.11 -1.13
C ASP A 11 6.84 6.55 -1.63
N ASN A 12 6.93 7.50 -0.72
CA ASN A 12 6.79 8.91 -1.05
C ASN A 12 7.93 9.47 -1.93
N ASN A 13 9.00 8.72 -2.17
CA ASN A 13 10.06 9.13 -3.10
C ASN A 13 9.64 8.99 -4.58
N ILE A 14 8.59 8.19 -4.85
CA ILE A 14 8.02 8.00 -6.19
C ILE A 14 6.62 8.59 -6.35
N TYR A 15 6.16 9.32 -5.34
CA TYR A 15 4.88 10.03 -5.37
C TYR A 15 5.07 11.50 -5.79
N ASN A 16 4.00 12.27 -5.75
CA ASN A 16 4.01 13.69 -6.04
C ASN A 16 5.01 14.43 -5.12
N ARG A 17 6.05 15.02 -5.73
CA ARG A 17 7.13 15.67 -5.01
C ARG A 17 6.64 16.81 -4.12
N TRP A 18 5.74 17.64 -4.63
CA TRP A 18 5.16 18.75 -3.86
C TRP A 18 4.46 18.25 -2.59
N TRP A 19 3.65 17.18 -2.70
CA TRP A 19 3.04 16.53 -1.53
C TRP A 19 4.09 16.08 -0.52
N SER A 20 5.08 15.40 -1.00
CA SER A 20 6.09 14.80 -0.15
C SER A 20 6.96 15.86 0.53
N GLU A 21 7.35 16.91 -0.15
CA GLU A 21 8.09 18.06 0.43
C GLU A 21 7.25 18.77 1.50
N THR A 22 5.96 18.97 1.24
CA THR A 22 5.04 19.62 2.19
C THR A 22 4.86 18.82 3.47
N HIS A 23 4.77 17.48 3.37
CA HIS A 23 4.42 16.62 4.51
C HIS A 23 5.61 16.01 5.23
N HIS A 24 6.76 15.89 4.57
CA HIS A 24 7.97 15.28 5.13
C HIS A 24 9.13 16.27 5.28
N GLY A 25 9.02 17.43 4.66
CA GLY A 25 10.07 18.45 4.66
C GLY A 25 11.24 18.13 3.74
N VAL A 26 12.09 19.12 3.56
CA VAL A 26 13.31 19.04 2.77
C VAL A 26 14.46 19.45 3.68
N LYS A 27 15.56 18.70 3.66
CA LYS A 27 16.77 19.06 4.41
C LYS A 27 17.76 19.77 3.50
N GLU A 28 18.11 20.99 3.88
CA GLU A 28 19.21 21.69 3.28
C GLU A 28 20.53 21.05 3.74
N GLN A 29 21.41 20.81 2.80
CA GLN A 29 22.78 20.36 3.04
C GLN A 29 23.74 21.26 2.31
N VAL A 30 24.67 21.87 3.06
CA VAL A 30 25.76 22.65 2.49
C VAL A 30 26.96 21.71 2.32
N THR A 31 27.50 21.64 1.10
CA THR A 31 28.70 20.85 0.81
C THR A 31 29.95 21.54 1.37
N GLU A 32 31.05 20.80 1.45
CA GLU A 32 32.34 21.37 1.86
C GLU A 32 32.85 22.50 0.93
N GLN A 33 32.35 22.49 -0.34
CA GLN A 33 32.65 23.54 -1.32
C GLN A 33 31.72 24.76 -1.20
N GLY A 34 30.75 24.74 -0.26
CA GLY A 34 29.80 25.83 -0.03
C GLY A 34 28.56 25.76 -0.91
N ASP A 35 28.42 24.73 -1.73
CA ASP A 35 27.21 24.53 -2.55
C ASP A 35 26.05 24.04 -1.70
N THR A 36 24.86 24.60 -1.92
CA THR A 36 23.64 24.18 -1.23
C THR A 36 22.90 23.13 -2.05
N THR A 37 22.67 21.97 -1.43
CA THR A 37 21.83 20.91 -1.99
C THR A 37 20.64 20.63 -1.09
N PHE A 38 19.52 20.21 -1.67
CA PHE A 38 18.33 19.85 -0.92
C PHE A 38 18.13 18.35 -0.97
N VAL A 39 18.24 17.71 0.20
CA VAL A 39 18.07 16.25 0.34
C VAL A 39 16.69 15.94 0.88
N TYR A 40 16.06 15.06 0.15
CA TYR A 40 14.75 14.57 0.37
C TYR A 40 14.83 13.04 0.49
N LYS A 41 14.82 12.56 1.71
CA LYS A 41 14.92 11.13 1.99
C LYS A 41 13.82 10.73 2.96
N ILE A 42 12.85 9.99 2.46
CA ILE A 42 11.71 9.51 3.22
C ILE A 42 11.85 8.01 3.43
N ALA A 43 11.62 7.55 4.68
CA ALA A 43 11.52 6.14 4.97
C ALA A 43 10.31 5.53 4.25
N THR A 44 10.46 4.34 3.72
CA THR A 44 9.45 3.68 2.90
C THR A 44 8.96 2.38 3.54
N ASN A 45 7.74 1.98 3.25
CA ASN A 45 7.20 0.70 3.73
C ASN A 45 7.99 -0.52 3.20
N PRO A 46 8.49 -0.54 1.95
CA PRO A 46 9.41 -1.60 1.51
C PRO A 46 10.63 -1.82 2.41
N GLN A 47 11.21 -0.76 2.97
CA GLN A 47 12.38 -0.88 3.86
C GLN A 47 12.10 -1.64 5.17
N ILE A 48 10.86 -1.58 5.64
CA ILE A 48 10.41 -2.23 6.89
C ILE A 48 9.61 -3.51 6.66
N ALA A 49 9.41 -3.92 5.42
CA ALA A 49 8.60 -5.10 5.05
C ALA A 49 9.01 -6.37 5.79
N LYS A 50 10.31 -6.57 6.06
CA LYS A 50 10.85 -7.71 6.83
C LYS A 50 10.31 -7.79 8.27
N GLN A 51 9.80 -6.67 8.81
CA GLN A 51 9.27 -6.59 10.18
C GLN A 51 7.80 -7.03 10.27
N LEU A 52 7.14 -7.35 9.16
CA LEU A 52 5.75 -7.79 9.17
C LEU A 52 5.58 -9.03 10.06
N LYS A 53 4.66 -8.96 11.02
CA LYS A 53 4.35 -10.03 11.99
C LYS A 53 2.87 -10.42 12.00
N GLY A 54 2.04 -9.82 11.21
CA GLY A 54 0.59 -10.06 11.16
C GLY A 54 0.13 -10.44 9.76
N HIS A 55 -1.17 -10.57 9.61
CA HIS A 55 -1.81 -10.77 8.32
C HIS A 55 -1.99 -9.42 7.63
N LEU A 56 -1.59 -9.34 6.38
CA LEU A 56 -1.68 -8.12 5.56
C LEU A 56 -2.33 -8.45 4.22
N MET A 57 -3.38 -7.71 3.88
CA MET A 57 -3.94 -7.68 2.54
C MET A 57 -3.64 -6.31 1.90
N LEU A 58 -3.03 -6.34 0.74
CA LEU A 58 -2.76 -5.15 -0.09
C LEU A 58 -3.82 -5.08 -1.19
N VAL A 59 -4.44 -3.90 -1.35
CA VAL A 59 -5.48 -3.68 -2.36
C VAL A 59 -5.14 -2.44 -3.17
N HIS A 60 -5.26 -2.52 -4.52
CA HIS A 60 -4.99 -1.37 -5.38
C HIS A 60 -5.80 -1.44 -6.67
N GLY A 61 -6.21 -0.30 -7.18
CA GLY A 61 -6.76 -0.17 -8.53
C GLY A 61 -5.64 -0.15 -9.58
N ASP A 62 -5.78 -0.91 -10.64
CA ASP A 62 -4.71 -1.08 -11.65
C ASP A 62 -4.44 0.18 -12.49
N ILE A 63 -5.43 1.08 -12.60
CA ILE A 63 -5.32 2.36 -13.31
C ILE A 63 -5.34 3.57 -12.36
N ASP A 64 -4.91 3.41 -11.11
CA ASP A 64 -4.81 4.51 -10.16
C ASP A 64 -3.79 5.55 -10.65
N ASN A 65 -4.30 6.72 -11.02
CA ASN A 65 -3.50 7.83 -11.52
C ASN A 65 -3.15 8.87 -10.44
N ASN A 66 -3.60 8.67 -9.20
CA ASN A 66 -3.21 9.48 -8.05
C ASN A 66 -2.01 8.84 -7.35
N VAL A 67 -2.21 7.66 -6.75
CA VAL A 67 -1.12 6.86 -6.18
C VAL A 67 -0.84 5.69 -7.10
N HIS A 68 0.19 5.78 -7.90
CA HIS A 68 0.50 4.76 -8.91
C HIS A 68 0.63 3.36 -8.26
N PRO A 69 0.05 2.30 -8.86
CA PRO A 69 0.08 0.93 -8.34
C PRO A 69 1.49 0.39 -8.07
N GLY A 70 2.49 0.96 -8.71
CA GLY A 70 3.91 0.70 -8.44
C GLY A 70 4.29 0.87 -6.97
N ASN A 71 3.58 1.71 -6.20
CA ASN A 71 3.75 1.83 -4.75
C ASN A 71 3.49 0.48 -4.05
N THR A 72 2.37 -0.14 -4.34
CA THR A 72 2.01 -1.46 -3.80
C THR A 72 2.93 -2.55 -4.31
N ILE A 73 3.28 -2.54 -5.61
CA ILE A 73 4.20 -3.53 -6.20
C ILE A 73 5.59 -3.50 -5.53
N ARG A 74 6.10 -2.34 -5.15
CA ARG A 74 7.36 -2.25 -4.39
C ARG A 74 7.28 -2.91 -3.01
N VAL A 75 6.15 -2.79 -2.32
CA VAL A 75 5.92 -3.50 -1.04
C VAL A 75 5.83 -5.00 -1.27
N VAL A 76 5.11 -5.43 -2.31
CA VAL A 76 5.00 -6.85 -2.71
C VAL A 76 6.38 -7.46 -2.97
N ASP A 77 7.23 -6.82 -3.77
CA ASP A 77 8.60 -7.28 -4.02
C ASP A 77 9.39 -7.43 -2.71
N ALA A 78 9.33 -6.40 -1.84
CA ALA A 78 10.04 -6.43 -0.56
C ALA A 78 9.53 -7.52 0.39
N LEU A 79 8.23 -7.77 0.43
CA LEU A 79 7.62 -8.84 1.24
C LEU A 79 8.02 -10.22 0.72
N ILE A 80 8.00 -10.43 -0.59
CA ILE A 80 8.45 -11.68 -1.24
C ILE A 80 9.91 -11.95 -0.91
N ARG A 81 10.79 -10.98 -1.11
CA ARG A 81 12.23 -11.10 -0.80
C ARG A 81 12.49 -11.35 0.69
N ALA A 82 11.64 -10.83 1.56
CA ALA A 82 11.71 -11.07 3.00
C ALA A 82 11.06 -12.41 3.44
N GLY A 83 10.56 -13.22 2.51
CA GLY A 83 9.89 -14.49 2.81
C GLY A 83 8.57 -14.32 3.59
N LYS A 84 7.88 -13.19 3.44
CA LYS A 84 6.63 -12.92 4.15
C LYS A 84 5.42 -13.41 3.35
N ARG A 85 4.44 -13.96 4.07
CA ARG A 85 3.12 -14.27 3.52
C ARG A 85 2.22 -13.05 3.64
N PHE A 86 1.50 -12.75 2.60
CA PHE A 86 0.53 -11.66 2.52
C PHE A 86 -0.49 -11.97 1.43
N ASP A 87 -1.58 -11.23 1.41
CA ASP A 87 -2.61 -11.30 0.39
C ASP A 87 -2.59 -10.06 -0.48
N MET A 88 -2.97 -10.20 -1.74
CA MET A 88 -3.06 -9.09 -2.68
C MET A 88 -4.34 -9.18 -3.50
N LEU A 89 -5.03 -8.05 -3.61
CA LEU A 89 -6.20 -7.87 -4.46
C LEU A 89 -5.96 -6.70 -5.41
N MET A 90 -5.80 -6.98 -6.70
CA MET A 90 -5.79 -5.95 -7.73
C MET A 90 -7.20 -5.81 -8.29
N LEU A 91 -7.71 -4.57 -8.31
CA LEU A 91 -9.05 -4.25 -8.82
C LEU A 91 -8.90 -3.68 -10.24
N PRO A 92 -9.30 -4.45 -11.28
CA PRO A 92 -9.13 -4.05 -12.68
C PRO A 92 -9.99 -2.83 -13.03
N LYS A 93 -9.42 -1.91 -13.83
CA LYS A 93 -10.08 -0.68 -14.30
C LYS A 93 -10.49 0.28 -13.18
N GLN A 94 -9.97 0.10 -11.96
CA GLN A 94 -10.25 0.98 -10.84
C GLN A 94 -9.15 2.00 -10.61
N ARG A 95 -9.56 3.20 -10.22
CA ARG A 95 -8.69 4.32 -9.84
C ARG A 95 -8.41 4.29 -8.33
N HIS A 96 -8.07 5.45 -7.77
CA HIS A 96 -7.76 5.63 -6.34
C HIS A 96 -8.95 5.32 -5.41
N THR A 97 -10.16 5.54 -5.87
CA THR A 97 -11.40 5.03 -5.28
C THR A 97 -11.88 3.88 -6.14
N PHE A 98 -12.44 2.83 -5.54
CA PHE A 98 -12.68 1.58 -6.26
C PHE A 98 -14.02 1.54 -7.03
N GLY A 99 -14.73 2.68 -7.08
CA GLY A 99 -15.88 2.89 -7.95
C GLY A 99 -16.94 1.81 -7.82
N ASP A 100 -17.27 1.16 -8.93
CA ASP A 100 -18.25 0.06 -9.00
C ASP A 100 -17.77 -1.25 -8.36
N MET A 101 -16.51 -1.32 -7.91
CA MET A 101 -15.96 -2.46 -7.16
C MET A 101 -15.90 -2.24 -5.65
N ASP A 102 -16.38 -1.11 -5.14
CA ASP A 102 -16.37 -0.81 -3.69
C ASP A 102 -17.12 -1.89 -2.89
N GLU A 103 -18.27 -2.37 -3.36
CA GLU A 103 -19.02 -3.41 -2.69
C GLU A 103 -18.25 -4.74 -2.65
N TYR A 104 -17.66 -5.13 -3.78
CA TYR A 104 -16.81 -6.32 -3.84
C TYR A 104 -15.62 -6.22 -2.87
N PHE A 105 -14.95 -5.08 -2.86
CA PHE A 105 -13.83 -4.82 -1.95
C PHE A 105 -14.28 -4.88 -0.48
N TYR A 106 -15.43 -4.27 -0.15
CA TYR A 106 -15.97 -4.29 1.20
C TYR A 106 -16.15 -5.73 1.72
N TRP A 107 -16.77 -6.60 0.94
CA TRP A 107 -16.97 -8.00 1.32
C TRP A 107 -15.64 -8.76 1.44
N ARG A 108 -14.69 -8.53 0.56
CA ARG A 108 -13.34 -9.11 0.66
C ARG A 108 -12.64 -8.69 1.95
N MET A 109 -12.79 -7.43 2.35
CA MET A 109 -12.25 -6.92 3.60
C MET A 109 -12.94 -7.55 4.83
N VAL A 110 -14.28 -7.67 4.82
CA VAL A 110 -15.05 -8.32 5.87
C VAL A 110 -14.63 -9.78 6.04
N ASP A 111 -14.50 -10.50 4.94
CA ASP A 111 -14.02 -11.89 4.94
C ASP A 111 -12.63 -12.01 5.55
N TYR A 112 -11.73 -11.14 5.14
CA TYR A 112 -10.35 -11.13 5.62
C TYR A 112 -10.26 -10.92 7.12
N PHE A 113 -10.98 -9.94 7.64
CA PHE A 113 -11.04 -9.70 9.08
C PHE A 113 -11.75 -10.84 9.83
N SER A 114 -12.80 -11.39 9.26
CA SER A 114 -13.52 -12.52 9.90
C SER A 114 -12.64 -13.75 10.03
N GLU A 115 -11.89 -14.08 8.98
CA GLU A 115 -10.97 -15.21 8.99
C GLU A 115 -9.85 -15.04 10.01
N HIS A 116 -9.16 -13.90 9.96
CA HIS A 116 -7.92 -13.71 10.72
C HIS A 116 -8.11 -13.17 12.14
N LEU A 117 -9.29 -12.61 12.46
CA LEU A 117 -9.58 -12.15 13.83
C LEU A 117 -10.52 -13.07 14.58
N LYS A 118 -11.49 -13.70 13.90
CA LYS A 118 -12.51 -14.54 14.54
C LYS A 118 -12.30 -16.03 14.29
N GLY A 119 -11.38 -16.40 13.40
CA GLY A 119 -11.16 -17.80 13.00
C GLY A 119 -12.34 -18.39 12.23
N ARG A 120 -13.21 -17.56 11.66
CA ARG A 120 -14.37 -17.99 10.89
C ARG A 120 -14.08 -17.86 9.39
N SER A 121 -14.25 -18.95 8.68
CA SER A 121 -14.15 -19.02 7.21
C SER A 121 -15.42 -19.64 6.67
N GLU A 122 -16.52 -18.88 6.68
CA GLU A 122 -17.81 -19.29 6.08
C GLU A 122 -17.94 -18.70 4.67
N LYS A 123 -16.84 -18.67 3.92
CA LYS A 123 -16.83 -18.10 2.58
C LYS A 123 -17.49 -19.03 1.59
N THR A 124 -18.49 -18.53 0.88
CA THR A 124 -18.94 -19.12 -0.38
C THR A 124 -18.05 -18.63 -1.52
N VAL A 125 -18.11 -19.29 -2.67
CA VAL A 125 -17.39 -18.83 -3.88
C VAL A 125 -17.96 -17.48 -4.36
N ASP A 126 -19.26 -17.30 -4.19
CA ASP A 126 -19.97 -16.11 -4.65
C ASP A 126 -20.05 -15.05 -3.56
N ILE A 127 -19.74 -13.80 -3.92
CA ILE A 127 -20.03 -12.63 -3.11
C ILE A 127 -21.48 -12.19 -3.40
N PRO A 128 -22.35 -12.08 -2.36
CA PRO A 128 -23.71 -11.63 -2.55
C PRO A 128 -23.73 -10.23 -3.16
N LYS A 129 -24.39 -10.06 -4.29
CA LYS A 129 -24.74 -8.74 -4.83
C LYS A 129 -26.02 -8.27 -4.15
N ARG A 130 -26.01 -7.10 -3.60
CA ARG A 130 -27.20 -6.39 -3.12
C ARG A 130 -27.70 -5.40 -4.15
#